data_c6b628108032219f07d773d951b8e933
#
_entry.id   c6b628108032219f07d773d951b8e933
#
_cell.length_a   1.000
_cell.length_b   1.000
_cell.length_c   1.000
_cell.angle_alpha   90.00
_cell.angle_beta   90.00
_cell.angle_gamma   90.00
#
_symmetry.space_group_name_H-M   'P 1'
#
loop_
_entity.id
_entity.type
_entity.pdbx_description
1 polymer ?
#
loop_
_entity_poly.entity_id
_entity_poly.type
_entity_poly.pdbx_seq_one_letter_code
_entity_poly.pdbx_strand_id
1 'polypeptide(L)'
;YMDWYVLIHTYLKKDNYNNVITILIYLQGDFQMISANNVTLRVGKKALFEDVNIKFTEGNCYGMIGANGAGKSTFLKILSGQLEPTSGDVVISPGERLSFLQQDHFKYDEFPVLDTVIMGNARLYEIMKEKEEIYAKEDFTDEDGIKASELEAEFATMDGWEAESDAANLLNGLG
;
A
#
# COMPACT_ATOMS: atom_id res chain seq x y z
N TYR A 1 -3.34 -20.03 3.86
CA TYR A 1 -2.10 -19.33 4.25
C TYR A 1 -2.42 -17.86 4.34
N MET A 2 -2.43 -17.30 5.57
CA MET A 2 -2.68 -15.87 5.77
C MET A 2 -1.42 -15.10 5.41
N ASP A 3 -1.46 -14.36 4.30
CA ASP A 3 -0.42 -13.40 3.94
C ASP A 3 -0.57 -12.15 4.80
N TRP A 4 0.49 -11.81 5.53
CA TRP A 4 0.48 -10.71 6.48
C TRP A 4 0.83 -9.39 5.80
N TYR A 5 0.17 -8.30 6.24
CA TYR A 5 0.34 -6.96 5.69
C TYR A 5 1.19 -6.11 6.63
N VAL A 6 2.04 -5.26 6.07
CA VAL A 6 2.63 -4.14 6.81
C VAL A 6 1.60 -3.03 6.86
N LEU A 7 1.00 -2.79 8.01
CA LEU A 7 0.05 -1.70 8.22
C LEU A 7 0.77 -0.52 8.87
N ILE A 8 0.95 0.57 8.14
CA ILE A 8 1.42 1.83 8.70
C ILE A 8 0.20 2.59 9.22
N HIS A 9 0.00 2.59 10.53
CA HIS A 9 -1.13 3.26 11.18
C HIS A 9 -0.74 4.64 11.65
N THR A 10 -1.42 5.66 11.14
CA THR A 10 -1.25 7.03 11.63
C THR A 10 -2.34 7.31 12.66
N TYR A 11 -1.97 7.33 13.94
CA TYR A 11 -2.87 7.78 15.01
C TYR A 11 -2.74 9.30 15.19
N LEU A 12 -3.77 10.04 14.84
CA LEU A 12 -3.92 11.45 15.21
C LEU A 12 -4.63 11.53 16.54
N LYS A 13 -3.90 11.62 17.63
CA LYS A 13 -4.49 12.03 18.91
C LYS A 13 -4.56 13.56 18.94
N LYS A 14 -5.77 14.08 19.00
CA LYS A 14 -6.08 15.52 18.97
C LYS A 14 -5.96 16.13 20.36
N ASP A 15 -4.83 15.98 21.01
CA ASP A 15 -4.52 16.67 22.25
C ASP A 15 -3.08 17.16 22.22
N ASN A 16 -2.92 18.43 22.22
CA ASN A 16 -1.83 19.40 22.51
C ASN A 16 -0.34 18.97 22.53
N TYR A 17 0.03 17.78 22.11
CA TYR A 17 1.42 17.33 22.01
C TYR A 17 1.68 16.65 20.68
N ASN A 18 2.52 17.30 19.86
CA ASN A 18 3.27 16.79 18.69
C ASN A 18 2.66 15.57 17.99
N ASN A 19 2.24 15.74 16.74
CA ASN A 19 1.77 14.65 15.88
C ASN A 19 2.72 13.46 15.94
N VAL A 20 2.29 12.38 16.56
CA VAL A 20 3.00 11.10 16.57
C VAL A 20 2.49 10.30 15.37
N ILE A 21 3.36 9.95 14.47
CA ILE A 21 3.08 8.97 13.42
C ILE A 21 3.62 7.63 13.95
N THR A 22 2.72 6.71 14.23
CA THR A 22 3.09 5.35 14.63
C THR A 22 3.14 4.48 13.39
N ILE A 23 4.28 3.87 13.13
CA ILE A 23 4.46 2.89 12.06
C ILE A 23 4.36 1.52 12.70
N LEU A 24 3.32 0.76 12.36
CA LEU A 24 3.22 -0.66 12.68
C LEU A 24 3.73 -1.45 11.48
N ILE A 25 4.89 -2.04 11.64
CA ILE A 25 5.48 -2.92 10.62
C ILE A 25 5.26 -4.35 11.12
N TYR A 26 4.37 -5.08 10.46
CA TYR A 26 4.22 -6.52 10.66
C TYR A 26 4.97 -7.25 9.56
N LEU A 27 6.08 -7.87 9.92
CA LEU A 27 6.91 -8.67 9.03
C LEU A 27 6.86 -10.12 9.52
N GLN A 28 6.71 -11.08 8.64
CA GLN A 28 6.72 -12.50 8.99
C GLN A 28 7.76 -13.26 8.17
N GLY A 29 8.72 -13.89 8.86
CA GLY A 29 9.78 -14.71 8.28
C GLY A 29 11.18 -14.34 8.79
N ASP A 30 12.14 -15.25 8.68
CA ASP A 30 13.43 -15.21 9.40
C ASP A 30 14.40 -14.06 9.05
N PHE A 31 14.11 -13.21 8.04
CA PHE A 31 14.99 -12.10 7.63
C PHE A 31 14.27 -10.90 7.02
N GLN A 32 13.06 -10.61 7.48
CA GLN A 32 12.26 -9.56 6.88
C GLN A 32 12.56 -8.20 7.52
N MET A 33 12.96 -7.24 6.70
CA MET A 33 13.21 -5.88 7.15
C MET A 33 12.98 -4.84 6.05
N ILE A 34 12.63 -3.64 6.50
CA ILE A 34 12.75 -2.43 5.70
C ILE A 34 13.92 -1.64 6.27
N SER A 35 14.86 -1.23 5.43
CA SER A 35 15.99 -0.40 5.85
C SER A 35 16.10 0.86 5.01
N ALA A 36 16.31 1.99 5.66
CA ALA A 36 16.73 3.23 5.04
C ALA A 36 18.23 3.41 5.31
N ASN A 37 19.00 3.64 4.26
CA ASN A 37 20.46 3.76 4.33
C ASN A 37 20.88 5.12 3.77
N ASN A 38 21.46 5.98 4.62
CA ASN A 38 21.94 7.33 4.29
C ASN A 38 20.90 8.20 3.55
N VAL A 39 19.63 7.99 3.89
CA VAL A 39 18.52 8.69 3.21
C VAL A 39 18.52 10.16 3.54
N THR A 40 18.65 10.97 2.50
CA THR A 40 18.63 12.45 2.58
C THR A 40 17.57 12.98 1.64
N LEU A 41 16.78 13.93 2.12
CA LEU A 41 15.87 14.68 1.28
C LEU A 41 16.08 16.17 1.40
N ARG A 42 16.29 16.82 0.25
CA ARG A 42 16.42 18.27 0.14
C ARG A 42 15.27 18.88 -0.65
N VAL A 43 14.76 19.99 -0.15
CA VAL A 43 13.79 20.83 -0.85
C VAL A 43 14.48 22.14 -1.20
N GLY A 44 14.92 22.28 -2.43
CA GLY A 44 15.79 23.36 -2.86
C GLY A 44 17.13 23.32 -2.13
N LYS A 45 17.50 24.41 -1.46
CA LYS A 45 18.77 24.50 -0.70
C LYS A 45 18.69 23.97 0.73
N LYS A 46 17.49 23.68 1.23
CA LYS A 46 17.28 23.24 2.61
C LYS A 46 17.09 21.74 2.65
N ALA A 47 17.85 21.07 3.53
CA ALA A 47 17.57 19.68 3.85
C ALA A 47 16.37 19.59 4.79
N LEU A 48 15.46 18.69 4.49
CA LEU A 48 14.35 18.33 5.35
C LEU A 48 14.84 17.34 6.42
N PHE A 49 15.68 16.38 6.00
CA PHE A 49 16.47 15.48 6.84
C PHE A 49 17.67 14.98 6.05
N GLU A 50 18.73 14.58 6.74
CA GLU A 50 20.00 14.14 6.16
C GLU A 50 20.49 12.88 6.85
N ASP A 51 21.11 12.00 6.07
CA ASP A 51 21.83 10.79 6.51
C ASP A 51 21.04 9.89 7.47
N VAL A 52 19.73 9.73 7.19
CA VAL A 52 18.86 8.89 8.01
C VAL A 52 19.20 7.43 7.76
N ASN A 53 19.58 6.75 8.85
CA ASN A 53 19.86 5.33 8.87
C ASN A 53 18.96 4.65 9.88
N ILE A 54 18.04 3.80 9.42
CA ILE A 54 17.11 3.09 10.30
C ILE A 54 16.75 1.73 9.71
N LYS A 55 16.58 0.74 10.57
CA LYS A 55 16.08 -0.59 10.23
C LYS A 55 14.80 -0.85 10.99
N PHE A 56 13.78 -1.27 10.25
CA PHE A 56 12.52 -1.73 10.79
C PHE A 56 12.53 -3.25 10.75
N THR A 57 12.32 -3.88 11.90
CA THR A 57 12.36 -5.34 12.04
C THR A 57 11.01 -5.85 12.51
N GLU A 58 10.74 -7.09 12.20
CA GLU A 58 9.52 -7.79 12.55
C GLU A 58 9.14 -7.67 14.04
N GLY A 59 7.83 -7.69 14.31
CA GLY A 59 7.28 -7.71 15.67
C GLY A 59 7.43 -6.41 16.44
N ASN A 60 8.00 -5.36 15.85
CA ASN A 60 8.19 -4.07 16.51
C ASN A 60 7.25 -3.00 15.96
N CYS A 61 6.79 -2.12 16.86
CA CYS A 61 6.04 -0.92 16.53
C CYS A 61 6.96 0.29 16.65
N TYR A 62 7.06 1.08 15.57
CA TYR A 62 7.91 2.26 15.52
C TYR A 62 7.09 3.54 15.50
N GLY A 63 7.38 4.46 16.41
CA GLY A 63 6.76 5.77 16.47
C GLY A 63 7.70 6.87 15.98
N MET A 64 7.25 7.68 15.01
CA MET A 64 8.00 8.82 14.52
C MET A 64 7.46 10.11 15.13
N ILE A 65 8.27 10.79 15.94
CA ILE A 65 7.90 11.99 16.69
C ILE A 65 8.67 13.19 16.14
N GLY A 66 8.01 14.33 16.04
CA GLY A 66 8.64 15.59 15.60
C GLY A 66 7.62 16.68 15.31
N ALA A 67 8.06 17.91 15.18
CA ALA A 67 7.23 19.07 14.89
C ALA A 67 6.47 18.92 13.55
N ASN A 68 5.40 19.72 13.38
CA ASN A 68 4.74 19.84 12.08
C ASN A 68 5.71 20.40 11.05
N GLY A 69 5.72 19.80 9.85
CA GLY A 69 6.65 20.19 8.80
C GLY A 69 8.06 19.58 8.92
N ALA A 70 8.34 18.77 9.96
CA ALA A 70 9.65 18.11 10.12
C ALA A 70 9.96 16.99 9.12
N GLY A 71 9.04 16.71 8.17
CA GLY A 71 9.27 15.72 7.13
C GLY A 71 8.80 14.31 7.46
N LYS A 72 8.08 14.08 8.56
CA LYS A 72 7.60 12.75 8.97
C LYS A 72 6.82 12.02 7.86
N SER A 73 5.76 12.63 7.37
CA SER A 73 4.94 12.06 6.27
C SER A 73 5.73 11.92 4.97
N THR A 74 6.69 12.81 4.75
CA THR A 74 7.56 12.77 3.57
C THR A 74 8.53 11.60 3.65
N PHE A 75 9.07 11.32 4.83
CA PHE A 75 9.92 10.14 5.04
C PHE A 75 9.13 8.84 4.85
N LEU A 76 7.87 8.79 5.29
CA LEU A 76 7.00 7.63 5.02
C LEU A 76 6.73 7.41 3.52
N LYS A 77 6.57 8.50 2.76
CA LYS A 77 6.44 8.41 1.29
C LYS A 77 7.70 7.86 0.64
N ILE A 78 8.88 8.17 1.19
CA ILE A 78 10.14 7.58 0.70
C ILE A 78 10.20 6.09 1.07
N LEU A 79 9.86 5.72 2.31
CA LEU A 79 9.82 4.32 2.72
C LEU A 79 8.85 3.48 1.89
N SER A 80 7.73 4.07 1.46
CA SER A 80 6.72 3.41 0.62
C SER A 80 7.00 3.47 -0.88
N GLY A 81 8.13 4.04 -1.30
CA GLY A 81 8.49 4.18 -2.72
C GLY A 81 7.67 5.21 -3.50
N GLN A 82 6.83 6.03 -2.81
CA GLN A 82 6.03 7.08 -3.45
C GLN A 82 6.83 8.36 -3.75
N LEU A 83 8.00 8.49 -3.16
CA LEU A 83 8.91 9.62 -3.34
C LEU A 83 10.35 9.14 -3.32
N GLU A 84 11.13 9.55 -4.31
CA GLU A 84 12.56 9.27 -4.37
C GLU A 84 13.33 10.21 -3.43
N PRO A 85 14.29 9.71 -2.66
CA PRO A 85 15.18 10.55 -1.86
C PRO A 85 16.18 11.31 -2.76
N THR A 86 16.76 12.39 -2.25
CA THR A 86 17.85 13.10 -2.94
C THR A 86 19.13 12.27 -2.98
N SER A 87 19.39 11.49 -1.93
CA SER A 87 20.47 10.50 -1.84
C SER A 87 20.12 9.43 -0.82
N GLY A 88 20.86 8.31 -0.87
CA GLY A 88 20.58 7.12 -0.08
C GLY A 88 19.54 6.22 -0.74
N ASP A 89 19.21 5.13 -0.09
CA ASP A 89 18.30 4.12 -0.60
C ASP A 89 17.40 3.53 0.50
N VAL A 90 16.28 2.98 0.06
CA VAL A 90 15.40 2.16 0.89
C VAL A 90 15.41 0.75 0.32
N VAL A 91 15.74 -0.20 1.17
CA VAL A 91 15.73 -1.62 0.82
C VAL A 91 14.57 -2.30 1.55
N ILE A 92 13.73 -2.95 0.78
CA ILE A 92 12.63 -3.80 1.26
C ILE A 92 13.00 -5.24 0.92
N SER A 93 12.92 -6.14 1.89
CA SER A 93 13.23 -7.55 1.66
C SER A 93 12.31 -8.16 0.60
N PRO A 94 12.81 -9.04 -0.27
CA PRO A 94 11.98 -9.69 -1.28
C PRO A 94 10.81 -10.45 -0.66
N GLY A 95 9.63 -10.33 -1.27
CA GLY A 95 8.40 -10.97 -0.80
C GLY A 95 7.60 -10.15 0.21
N GLU A 96 8.12 -9.01 0.66
CA GLU A 96 7.38 -8.11 1.55
C GLU A 96 6.28 -7.35 0.83
N ARG A 97 5.13 -7.27 1.48
CA ARG A 97 4.01 -6.41 1.06
C ARG A 97 3.95 -5.20 1.98
N LEU A 98 4.18 -4.02 1.40
CA LEU A 98 4.10 -2.75 2.10
C LEU A 98 2.75 -2.09 1.86
N SER A 99 2.02 -1.78 2.93
CA SER A 99 0.82 -0.96 2.89
C SER A 99 1.07 0.41 3.50
N PHE A 100 0.61 1.45 2.84
CA PHE A 100 0.72 2.82 3.30
C PHE A 100 -0.67 3.44 3.46
N LEU A 101 -1.03 3.77 4.71
CA LEU A 101 -2.30 4.44 4.99
C LEU A 101 -2.23 5.92 4.59
N GLN A 102 -3.00 6.29 3.57
CA GLN A 102 -3.12 7.66 3.11
C GLN A 102 -4.21 8.40 3.90
N GLN A 103 -4.01 9.70 4.13
CA GLN A 103 -4.98 10.57 4.79
C GLN A 103 -5.96 11.23 3.78
N ASP A 104 -6.11 10.65 2.61
CA ASP A 104 -7.06 11.14 1.61
C ASP A 104 -8.42 10.47 1.82
N HIS A 105 -9.29 11.16 2.54
CA HIS A 105 -10.62 10.65 2.89
C HIS A 105 -11.59 10.61 1.72
N PHE A 106 -11.29 11.31 0.62
CA PHE A 106 -12.21 11.46 -0.52
C PHE A 106 -11.79 10.68 -1.77
N LYS A 107 -10.63 10.04 -1.73
CA LYS A 107 -10.05 9.35 -2.89
C LYS A 107 -10.97 8.28 -3.50
N TYR A 108 -11.82 7.70 -2.69
CA TYR A 108 -12.66 6.56 -3.08
C TYR A 108 -14.17 6.84 -2.97
N ASP A 109 -14.58 8.10 -2.78
CA ASP A 109 -15.99 8.47 -2.57
C ASP A 109 -16.90 8.09 -3.76
N GLU A 110 -16.34 7.96 -4.95
CA GLU A 110 -17.07 7.59 -6.17
C GLU A 110 -17.23 6.07 -6.35
N PHE A 111 -16.59 5.26 -5.50
CA PHE A 111 -16.58 3.82 -5.64
C PHE A 111 -17.41 3.14 -4.54
N PRO A 112 -18.06 2.01 -4.84
CA PRO A 112 -18.66 1.16 -3.82
C PRO A 112 -17.60 0.71 -2.80
N VAL A 113 -18.01 0.56 -1.54
CA VAL A 113 -17.09 0.17 -0.46
C VAL A 113 -16.41 -1.17 -0.77
N LEU A 114 -17.16 -2.12 -1.34
CA LEU A 114 -16.63 -3.43 -1.72
C LEU A 114 -15.53 -3.30 -2.78
N ASP A 115 -15.79 -2.53 -3.83
CA ASP A 115 -14.82 -2.25 -4.89
C ASP A 115 -13.56 -1.61 -4.33
N THR A 116 -13.73 -0.65 -3.39
CA THR A 116 -12.60 0.03 -2.74
C THR A 116 -11.68 -0.95 -2.00
N VAL A 117 -12.24 -1.99 -1.37
CA VAL A 117 -11.43 -3.03 -0.72
C VAL A 117 -10.69 -3.87 -1.77
N ILE A 118 -11.38 -4.27 -2.86
CA ILE A 118 -10.79 -5.07 -3.94
C ILE A 118 -9.68 -4.28 -4.67
N MET A 119 -9.83 -2.95 -4.81
CA MET A 119 -8.79 -2.04 -5.35
C MET A 119 -7.48 -2.09 -4.58
N GLY A 120 -7.46 -2.62 -3.36
CA GLY A 120 -6.23 -2.94 -2.62
C GLY A 120 -5.32 -3.91 -3.37
N ASN A 121 -5.88 -4.74 -4.25
CA ASN A 121 -5.19 -5.51 -5.27
C ASN A 121 -5.49 -4.89 -6.65
N ALA A 122 -4.69 -3.90 -7.03
CA ALA A 122 -4.93 -3.10 -8.24
C ALA A 122 -5.06 -3.97 -9.50
N ARG A 123 -4.19 -4.99 -9.66
CA ARG A 123 -4.22 -5.85 -10.83
C ARG A 123 -5.49 -6.70 -10.91
N LEU A 124 -5.93 -7.24 -9.78
CA LEU A 124 -7.16 -8.01 -9.72
C LEU A 124 -8.37 -7.16 -10.10
N TYR A 125 -8.44 -5.92 -9.57
CA TYR A 125 -9.52 -4.99 -9.91
C TYR A 125 -9.51 -4.57 -11.38
N GLU A 126 -8.33 -4.32 -11.97
CA GLU A 126 -8.17 -4.06 -13.40
C GLU A 126 -8.71 -5.22 -14.24
N ILE A 127 -8.33 -6.46 -13.90
CA ILE A 127 -8.81 -7.66 -14.60
C ILE A 127 -10.34 -7.76 -14.53
N MET A 128 -10.94 -7.51 -13.35
CA MET A 128 -12.39 -7.51 -13.20
C MET A 128 -13.05 -6.51 -14.16
N LYS A 129 -12.52 -5.29 -14.22
CA LYS A 129 -13.07 -4.26 -15.11
C LYS A 129 -12.85 -4.56 -16.60
N GLU A 130 -11.65 -5.00 -16.98
CA GLU A 130 -11.38 -5.41 -18.36
C GLU A 130 -12.31 -6.55 -18.82
N LYS A 131 -12.58 -7.53 -17.95
CA LYS A 131 -13.51 -8.61 -18.23
C LYS A 131 -14.94 -8.07 -18.40
N GLU A 132 -15.42 -7.21 -17.50
CA GLU A 132 -16.72 -6.56 -17.61
C GLU A 132 -16.88 -5.82 -18.94
N GLU A 133 -15.86 -5.04 -19.34
CA GLU A 133 -15.85 -4.30 -20.62
C GLU A 133 -15.88 -5.23 -21.83
N ILE A 134 -15.10 -6.32 -21.83
CA ILE A 134 -15.04 -7.28 -22.93
C ILE A 134 -16.41 -7.98 -23.09
N TYR A 135 -16.99 -8.45 -22.00
CA TYR A 135 -18.28 -9.16 -22.05
C TYR A 135 -19.48 -8.26 -22.31
N ALA A 136 -19.35 -6.94 -22.08
CA ALA A 136 -20.40 -5.96 -22.39
C ALA A 136 -20.43 -5.54 -23.87
N LYS A 137 -19.44 -5.96 -24.69
CA LYS A 137 -19.40 -5.61 -26.11
C LYS A 137 -20.54 -6.26 -26.90
N GLU A 138 -21.24 -5.47 -27.70
CA GLU A 138 -22.25 -5.98 -28.62
C GLU A 138 -21.60 -6.78 -29.76
N ASP A 139 -20.45 -6.34 -30.25
CA ASP A 139 -19.66 -6.98 -31.32
C ASP A 139 -18.48 -7.76 -30.71
N PHE A 140 -18.79 -8.88 -30.07
CA PHE A 140 -17.77 -9.77 -29.49
C PHE A 140 -17.01 -10.52 -30.57
N THR A 141 -15.69 -10.34 -30.63
CA THR A 141 -14.81 -10.93 -31.64
C THR A 141 -14.04 -12.14 -31.13
N ASP A 142 -13.43 -12.91 -32.05
CA ASP A 142 -12.53 -14.01 -31.66
C ASP A 142 -11.31 -13.50 -30.83
N GLU A 143 -10.81 -12.30 -31.13
CA GLU A 143 -9.74 -11.66 -30.37
C GLU A 143 -10.18 -11.32 -28.94
N ASP A 144 -11.40 -10.84 -28.77
CA ASP A 144 -11.98 -10.62 -27.45
C ASP A 144 -12.09 -11.92 -26.64
N GLY A 145 -12.44 -13.02 -27.32
CA GLY A 145 -12.49 -14.36 -26.71
C GLY A 145 -11.12 -14.83 -26.22
N ILE A 146 -10.08 -14.62 -27.00
CA ILE A 146 -8.69 -14.95 -26.60
C ILE A 146 -8.30 -14.11 -25.37
N LYS A 147 -8.49 -12.79 -25.45
CA LYS A 147 -8.17 -11.88 -24.35
C LYS A 147 -8.95 -12.21 -23.08
N ALA A 148 -10.23 -12.50 -23.19
CA ALA A 148 -11.06 -12.91 -22.07
C ALA A 148 -10.52 -14.19 -21.40
N SER A 149 -10.10 -15.17 -22.21
CA SER A 149 -9.52 -16.42 -21.70
C SER A 149 -8.20 -16.20 -20.95
N GLU A 150 -7.34 -15.31 -21.45
CA GLU A 150 -6.10 -14.94 -20.77
C GLU A 150 -6.37 -14.26 -19.42
N LEU A 151 -7.31 -13.31 -19.40
CA LEU A 151 -7.72 -12.63 -18.18
C LEU A 151 -8.37 -13.58 -17.17
N GLU A 152 -9.16 -14.56 -17.63
CA GLU A 152 -9.72 -15.61 -16.75
C GLU A 152 -8.64 -16.47 -16.11
N ALA A 153 -7.62 -16.84 -16.88
CA ALA A 153 -6.50 -17.61 -16.36
C ALA A 153 -5.70 -16.81 -15.30
N GLU A 154 -5.42 -15.53 -15.57
CA GLU A 154 -4.76 -14.65 -14.60
C GLU A 154 -5.63 -14.44 -13.34
N PHE A 155 -6.92 -14.17 -13.51
CA PHE A 155 -7.90 -14.01 -12.45
C PHE A 155 -7.95 -15.23 -11.51
N ALA A 156 -7.94 -16.43 -12.07
CA ALA A 156 -7.93 -17.66 -11.30
C ALA A 156 -6.64 -17.83 -10.47
N THR A 157 -5.47 -17.38 -10.99
CA THR A 157 -4.20 -17.46 -10.24
C THR A 157 -4.15 -16.50 -9.06
N MET A 158 -5.03 -15.50 -9.04
CA MET A 158 -5.11 -14.46 -8.00
C MET A 158 -6.27 -14.72 -7.02
N ASP A 159 -6.86 -15.92 -7.03
CA ASP A 159 -8.06 -16.28 -6.25
C ASP A 159 -9.24 -15.29 -6.47
N GLY A 160 -9.34 -14.79 -7.70
CA GLY A 160 -10.29 -13.73 -8.05
C GLY A 160 -11.76 -14.08 -7.81
N TRP A 161 -12.12 -15.36 -7.90
CA TRP A 161 -13.47 -15.85 -7.63
C TRP A 161 -13.92 -15.65 -6.16
N GLU A 162 -12.97 -15.55 -5.23
CA GLU A 162 -13.22 -15.34 -3.82
C GLU A 162 -13.10 -13.86 -3.40
N ALA A 163 -12.65 -13.00 -4.32
CA ALA A 163 -12.33 -11.59 -4.03
C ALA A 163 -13.47 -10.81 -3.37
N GLU A 164 -14.70 -10.96 -3.88
CA GLU A 164 -15.88 -10.29 -3.29
C GLU A 164 -16.22 -10.85 -1.91
N SER A 165 -16.15 -12.17 -1.77
CA SER A 165 -16.40 -12.84 -0.50
C SER A 165 -15.36 -12.44 0.55
N ASP A 166 -14.10 -12.40 0.17
CA ASP A 166 -13.01 -12.00 1.06
C ASP A 166 -13.11 -10.53 1.45
N ALA A 167 -13.41 -9.65 0.49
CA ALA A 167 -13.64 -8.24 0.76
C ALA A 167 -14.83 -8.03 1.72
N ALA A 168 -15.94 -8.77 1.52
CA ALA A 168 -17.09 -8.73 2.41
C ALA A 168 -16.77 -9.24 3.82
N ASN A 169 -15.97 -10.31 3.93
CA ASN A 169 -15.52 -10.84 5.21
C ASN A 169 -14.62 -9.85 5.96
N LEU A 170 -13.71 -9.16 5.26
CA LEU A 170 -12.88 -8.10 5.84
C LEU A 170 -13.73 -6.94 6.36
N LEU A 171 -14.71 -6.49 5.58
CA LEU A 171 -15.63 -5.42 5.98
C LEU A 171 -16.46 -5.80 7.20
N ASN A 172 -16.98 -7.03 7.23
CA ASN A 172 -17.71 -7.54 8.39
C ASN A 172 -16.85 -7.62 9.66
N GLY A 173 -15.56 -7.86 9.51
CA GLY A 173 -14.61 -7.86 10.63
C GLY A 173 -14.30 -6.48 11.20
N LEU A 174 -14.58 -5.42 10.45
CA LEU A 174 -14.41 -4.02 10.87
C LEU A 174 -15.64 -3.45 11.59
N GLY A 175 -16.79 -4.07 11.50
CA GLY A 175 -18.05 -3.69 12.15
C GLY A 175 -19.08 -3.08 11.22
#